data_a25a2a4c09d3fd9d190161e6ca325571
#
_entry.id   a25a2a4c09d3fd9d190161e6ca325571
#
_cell.length_a   1.000
_cell.length_b   1.000
_cell.length_c   1.000
_cell.angle_alpha   90.00
_cell.angle_beta   90.00
_cell.angle_gamma   90.00
#
_symmetry.space_group_name_H-M   'P 1'
#
loop_
_entity.id
_entity.type
_entity.pdbx_description
1 polymer ?
#
loop_
_entity_poly.entity_id
_entity_poly.type
_entity_poly.pdbx_seq_one_letter_code
_entity_poly.pdbx_strand_id
1 'polypeptide(L)'
;DIEAIDMTSRINMVNDIFEVTTKPMIFDADTGGKTEHFEFTVKSLDRVGVSAVVIEDKTGLKKNSLFGNDVKQTQDSIENFCDKIQRGKSAQVSDDFMIIARIESLILEAGMEDALTRADAYIEAGADGIMIHSRHKDPGEIIEFMKKFRAVDKHTPVVVVPTSFNTVTVEEFEKMGVNIVITANHMLRAAYPAMLNVAKSVLENGRSLEAEPDCMS
;
A
#
# COMPACT_ATOMS: atom_id res chain seq x y z
N ASP A 1 1.35 10.79 1.35
CA ASP A 1 2.66 10.14 1.27
C ASP A 1 3.69 10.60 2.33
N ILE A 2 3.28 11.22 3.43
CA ILE A 2 4.18 11.70 4.49
C ILE A 2 3.61 11.52 5.89
N GLU A 3 2.61 10.66 6.07
CA GLU A 3 1.90 10.44 7.35
C GLU A 3 1.38 11.75 7.97
N ALA A 4 0.93 12.71 7.14
CA ALA A 4 0.51 14.03 7.61
C ALA A 4 -0.87 14.05 8.26
N ILE A 5 -1.72 13.08 7.94
CA ILE A 5 -3.09 12.98 8.42
C ILE A 5 -3.12 12.01 9.60
N ASP A 6 -3.65 12.48 10.73
CA ASP A 6 -3.79 11.67 11.92
C ASP A 6 -4.77 10.50 11.73
N MET A 7 -4.66 9.48 12.60
CA MET A 7 -5.45 8.26 12.47
C MET A 7 -6.95 8.51 12.69
N THR A 8 -7.34 9.46 13.55
CA THR A 8 -8.76 9.77 13.78
C THR A 8 -9.42 10.31 12.51
N SER A 9 -8.76 11.26 11.84
CA SER A 9 -9.23 11.82 10.56
C SER A 9 -9.32 10.73 9.48
N ARG A 10 -8.36 9.81 9.45
CA ARG A 10 -8.36 8.69 8.49
C ARG A 10 -9.49 7.69 8.78
N ILE A 11 -9.77 7.38 10.04
CA ILE A 11 -10.89 6.50 10.43
C ILE A 11 -12.24 7.14 10.08
N ASN A 12 -12.39 8.46 10.26
CA ASN A 12 -13.59 9.16 9.85
C ASN A 12 -13.80 9.02 8.33
N MET A 13 -12.75 9.16 7.53
CA MET A 13 -12.82 8.93 6.08
C MET A 13 -13.19 7.47 5.74
N VAL A 14 -12.70 6.49 6.49
CA VAL A 14 -13.10 5.07 6.33
C VAL A 14 -14.61 4.91 6.58
N ASN A 15 -15.14 5.51 7.63
CA ASN A 15 -16.57 5.48 7.91
C ASN A 15 -17.38 6.11 6.77
N ASP A 16 -16.96 7.29 6.26
CA ASP A 16 -17.63 7.95 5.12
C ASP A 16 -17.63 7.05 3.86
N ILE A 17 -16.55 6.32 3.61
CA ILE A 17 -16.47 5.37 2.51
C ILE A 17 -17.44 4.20 2.73
N PHE A 18 -17.53 3.65 3.93
CA PHE A 18 -18.42 2.53 4.23
C PHE A 18 -19.92 2.89 4.21
N GLU A 19 -20.27 4.18 4.27
CA GLU A 19 -21.65 4.62 4.01
C GLU A 19 -22.11 4.35 2.56
N VAL A 20 -21.18 4.24 1.61
CA VAL A 20 -21.48 4.10 0.17
C VAL A 20 -21.03 2.77 -0.42
N THR A 21 -20.36 1.89 0.34
CA THR A 21 -19.89 0.59 -0.15
C THR A 21 -19.83 -0.47 0.96
N THR A 22 -20.03 -1.71 0.56
CA THR A 22 -19.80 -2.91 1.40
C THR A 22 -18.61 -3.74 0.90
N LYS A 23 -17.80 -3.17 0.01
CA LYS A 23 -16.62 -3.88 -0.53
C LYS A 23 -15.53 -3.97 0.54
N PRO A 24 -14.75 -5.07 0.55
CA PRO A 24 -13.58 -5.18 1.40
C PRO A 24 -12.62 -4.00 1.19
N MET A 25 -12.04 -3.51 2.30
CA MET A 25 -11.09 -2.40 2.27
C MET A 25 -9.72 -2.84 2.74
N ILE A 26 -8.69 -2.49 1.96
CA ILE A 26 -7.29 -2.57 2.36
C ILE A 26 -6.84 -1.14 2.71
N PHE A 27 -6.35 -0.95 3.91
CA PHE A 27 -5.91 0.35 4.43
C PHE A 27 -4.38 0.47 4.41
N ASP A 28 -3.83 1.48 3.74
CA ASP A 28 -2.40 1.81 3.82
C ASP A 28 -2.13 2.56 5.13
N ALA A 29 -1.48 1.90 6.09
CA ALA A 29 -1.11 2.47 7.37
C ALA A 29 0.33 2.99 7.40
N ASP A 30 0.91 3.25 6.24
CA ASP A 30 2.26 3.80 6.10
C ASP A 30 3.30 2.87 6.76
N THR A 31 4.11 3.36 7.72
CA THR A 31 5.05 2.52 8.49
C THR A 31 4.40 1.77 9.66
N GLY A 32 3.11 2.00 9.89
CA GLY A 32 2.40 1.55 11.10
C GLY A 32 2.71 2.41 12.34
N GLY A 33 3.57 3.42 12.21
CA GLY A 33 4.01 4.27 13.30
C GLY A 33 4.86 3.51 14.34
N LYS A 34 4.80 3.95 15.59
CA LYS A 34 5.46 3.25 16.70
C LYS A 34 4.75 1.94 17.00
N THR A 35 5.51 0.91 17.34
CA THR A 35 5.01 -0.45 17.61
C THR A 35 3.88 -0.45 18.66
N GLU A 36 4.04 0.32 19.74
CA GLU A 36 3.03 0.43 20.80
C GLU A 36 1.73 1.11 20.34
N HIS A 37 1.82 2.01 19.35
CA HIS A 37 0.64 2.69 18.79
C HIS A 37 -0.04 1.82 17.72
N PHE A 38 0.71 0.95 17.06
CA PHE A 38 0.18 0.07 16.02
C PHE A 38 -0.90 -0.88 16.55
N GLU A 39 -0.77 -1.35 17.79
CA GLU A 39 -1.81 -2.14 18.46
C GLU A 39 -3.17 -1.43 18.50
N PHE A 40 -3.18 -0.13 18.81
CA PHE A 40 -4.40 0.67 18.81
C PHE A 40 -4.92 0.96 17.41
N THR A 41 -4.02 1.14 16.46
CA THR A 41 -4.36 1.29 15.04
C THR A 41 -5.08 0.06 14.53
N VAL A 42 -4.55 -1.15 14.77
CA VAL A 42 -5.17 -2.42 14.39
C VAL A 42 -6.56 -2.56 15.02
N LYS A 43 -6.69 -2.37 16.34
CA LYS A 43 -7.99 -2.42 17.03
C LYS A 43 -9.02 -1.47 16.42
N SER A 44 -8.59 -0.27 16.08
CA SER A 44 -9.50 0.74 15.52
C SER A 44 -9.94 0.41 14.11
N LEU A 45 -9.02 -0.03 13.25
CA LEU A 45 -9.32 -0.41 11.87
C LEU A 45 -10.20 -1.66 11.79
N ASP A 46 -9.88 -2.69 12.57
CA ASP A 46 -10.65 -3.93 12.64
C ASP A 46 -12.10 -3.65 13.11
N ARG A 47 -12.26 -2.86 14.17
CA ARG A 47 -13.59 -2.50 14.72
C ARG A 47 -14.47 -1.71 13.76
N VAL A 48 -13.92 -0.91 12.86
CA VAL A 48 -14.70 -0.17 11.86
C VAL A 48 -14.95 -0.98 10.58
N GLY A 49 -14.45 -2.22 10.50
CA GLY A 49 -14.73 -3.16 9.41
C GLY A 49 -13.71 -3.14 8.26
N VAL A 50 -12.54 -2.54 8.44
CA VAL A 50 -11.42 -2.67 7.49
C VAL A 50 -10.99 -4.13 7.42
N SER A 51 -10.77 -4.65 6.23
CA SER A 51 -10.46 -6.07 6.02
C SER A 51 -8.96 -6.38 6.14
N ALA A 52 -8.12 -5.42 5.77
CA ALA A 52 -6.68 -5.59 5.86
C ALA A 52 -5.96 -4.25 6.06
N VAL A 53 -4.83 -4.29 6.75
CA VAL A 53 -3.90 -3.17 6.87
C VAL A 53 -2.58 -3.53 6.21
N VAL A 54 -2.02 -2.58 5.44
CA VAL A 54 -0.66 -2.69 4.89
C VAL A 54 0.26 -1.78 5.70
N ILE A 55 1.40 -2.31 6.14
CA ILE A 55 2.48 -1.55 6.78
C ILE A 55 3.81 -1.81 6.07
N GLU A 56 4.62 -0.78 5.86
CA GLU A 56 5.92 -0.90 5.21
C GLU A 56 7.07 -0.97 6.23
N ASP A 57 8.09 -1.78 5.94
CA ASP A 57 9.24 -2.01 6.80
C ASP A 57 10.27 -0.88 6.75
N LYS A 58 9.81 0.37 6.91
CA LYS A 58 10.65 1.57 7.03
C LYS A 58 10.49 2.22 8.40
N THR A 59 11.50 3.00 8.77
CA THR A 59 11.53 3.77 10.03
C THR A 59 11.27 5.25 9.78
N GLY A 60 10.73 5.93 10.80
CA GLY A 60 10.41 7.35 10.75
C GLY A 60 9.13 7.63 9.97
N LEU A 61 8.94 8.89 9.57
CA LEU A 61 7.79 9.28 8.75
C LEU A 61 7.95 8.72 7.33
N LYS A 62 6.85 8.25 6.77
CA LYS A 62 6.80 7.73 5.40
C LYS A 62 7.40 8.71 4.40
N LYS A 63 8.19 8.19 3.49
CA LYS A 63 8.68 8.85 2.28
C LYS A 63 8.13 8.11 1.07
N ASN A 64 7.90 8.84 -0.03
CA ASN A 64 7.47 8.21 -1.26
C ASN A 64 8.53 7.21 -1.75
N SER A 65 8.16 5.94 -1.84
CA SER A 65 9.07 4.86 -2.25
C SER A 65 9.61 5.02 -3.67
N LEU A 66 8.87 5.71 -4.56
CA LEU A 66 9.33 5.97 -5.93
C LEU A 66 10.57 6.89 -6.00
N PHE A 67 10.86 7.63 -4.93
CA PHE A 67 12.11 8.39 -4.84
C PHE A 67 13.32 7.50 -4.49
N GLY A 68 13.10 6.28 -3.99
CA GLY A 68 14.19 5.36 -3.63
C GLY A 68 15.23 6.04 -2.76
N ASN A 69 16.49 5.90 -3.14
CA ASN A 69 17.64 6.50 -2.44
C ASN A 69 17.87 7.99 -2.75
N ASP A 70 17.05 8.62 -3.62
CA ASP A 70 17.13 10.07 -3.88
C ASP A 70 16.73 10.90 -2.63
N VAL A 71 15.99 10.27 -1.71
CA VAL A 71 15.70 10.82 -0.38
C VAL A 71 16.12 9.81 0.68
N LYS A 72 16.68 10.30 1.80
CA LYS A 72 17.11 9.41 2.89
C LYS A 72 15.90 8.65 3.43
N GLN A 73 15.90 7.35 3.24
CA GLN A 73 14.96 6.39 3.79
C GLN A 73 15.75 5.29 4.51
N THR A 74 15.19 4.74 5.56
CA THR A 74 15.86 3.72 6.35
C THR A 74 14.89 2.55 6.53
N GLN A 75 15.32 1.36 6.12
CA GLN A 75 14.58 0.13 6.37
C GLN A 75 14.68 -0.25 7.85
N ASP A 76 13.61 -0.74 8.42
CA ASP A 76 13.58 -1.23 9.80
C ASP A 76 14.35 -2.56 9.92
N SER A 77 14.80 -2.88 11.11
CA SER A 77 15.34 -4.21 11.34
C SER A 77 14.23 -5.26 11.23
N ILE A 78 14.60 -6.47 10.80
CA ILE A 78 13.67 -7.60 10.72
C ILE A 78 13.03 -7.83 12.11
N GLU A 79 13.82 -7.79 13.16
CA GLU A 79 13.38 -8.03 14.54
C GLU A 79 12.30 -7.01 14.98
N ASN A 80 12.54 -5.70 14.78
CA ASN A 80 11.60 -4.66 15.16
C ASN A 80 10.31 -4.76 14.36
N PHE A 81 10.40 -5.03 13.07
CA PHE A 81 9.21 -5.15 12.24
C PHE A 81 8.40 -6.41 12.54
N CYS A 82 9.07 -7.53 12.86
CA CYS A 82 8.42 -8.75 13.35
C CYS A 82 7.70 -8.51 14.68
N ASP A 83 8.32 -7.80 15.65
CA ASP A 83 7.64 -7.42 16.92
C ASP A 83 6.37 -6.59 16.64
N LYS A 84 6.45 -5.64 15.71
CA LYS A 84 5.28 -4.84 15.30
C LYS A 84 4.16 -5.71 14.71
N ILE A 85 4.48 -6.66 13.83
CA ILE A 85 3.51 -7.61 13.26
C ILE A 85 2.88 -8.45 14.37
N GLN A 86 3.67 -9.07 15.25
CA GLN A 86 3.19 -9.91 16.36
C GLN A 86 2.25 -9.16 17.29
N ARG A 87 2.59 -7.93 17.66
CA ARG A 87 1.74 -7.07 18.48
C ARG A 87 0.45 -6.69 17.78
N GLY A 88 0.53 -6.35 16.48
CA GLY A 88 -0.64 -6.10 15.66
C GLY A 88 -1.56 -7.32 15.62
N LYS A 89 -1.03 -8.51 15.38
CA LYS A 89 -1.77 -9.77 15.40
C LYS A 89 -2.44 -10.04 16.74
N SER A 90 -1.72 -9.80 17.83
CA SER A 90 -2.25 -9.97 19.19
C SER A 90 -3.34 -8.94 19.54
N ALA A 91 -3.40 -7.84 18.82
CA ALA A 91 -4.35 -6.76 19.05
C ALA A 91 -5.64 -6.86 18.21
N GLN A 92 -5.70 -7.80 17.26
CA GLN A 92 -6.90 -8.03 16.44
C GLN A 92 -8.15 -8.27 17.29
N VAL A 93 -9.28 -7.83 16.80
CA VAL A 93 -10.61 -8.03 17.41
C VAL A 93 -11.33 -9.20 16.74
N SER A 94 -11.11 -9.38 15.44
CA SER A 94 -11.64 -10.48 14.65
C SER A 94 -10.51 -11.33 14.05
N ASP A 95 -10.81 -12.60 13.75
CA ASP A 95 -9.86 -13.50 13.08
C ASP A 95 -9.73 -13.22 11.57
N ASP A 96 -10.67 -12.44 11.01
CA ASP A 96 -10.74 -12.15 9.57
C ASP A 96 -9.87 -10.94 9.15
N PHE A 97 -9.44 -10.11 10.12
CA PHE A 97 -8.59 -8.95 9.82
C PHE A 97 -7.18 -9.38 9.45
N MET A 98 -6.64 -8.83 8.37
CA MET A 98 -5.33 -9.19 7.84
C MET A 98 -4.28 -8.09 8.06
N ILE A 99 -3.04 -8.49 8.38
CA ILE A 99 -1.86 -7.63 8.37
C ILE A 99 -0.99 -8.03 7.18
N ILE A 100 -0.81 -7.10 6.23
CA ILE A 100 0.02 -7.29 5.04
C ILE A 100 1.34 -6.55 5.25
N ALA A 101 2.44 -7.30 5.24
CA ALA A 101 3.79 -6.76 5.39
C ALA A 101 4.34 -6.30 4.04
N ARG A 102 4.60 -5.00 3.90
CA ARG A 102 5.20 -4.42 2.69
C ARG A 102 6.71 -4.35 2.86
N ILE A 103 7.41 -4.98 1.91
CA ILE A 103 8.86 -5.12 1.87
C ILE A 103 9.44 -4.06 0.94
N GLU A 104 10.30 -3.22 1.47
CA GLU A 104 10.94 -2.11 0.74
C GLU A 104 12.38 -2.43 0.29
N SER A 105 12.84 -3.67 0.41
CA SER A 105 14.22 -4.08 0.09
C SER A 105 14.62 -3.74 -1.35
N LEU A 106 13.74 -3.93 -2.34
CA LEU A 106 14.03 -3.60 -3.74
C LEU A 106 14.01 -2.09 -3.99
N ILE A 107 13.20 -1.36 -3.26
CA ILE A 107 13.15 0.12 -3.31
C ILE A 107 14.45 0.72 -2.78
N LEU A 108 14.98 0.15 -1.70
CA LEU A 108 16.17 0.62 -0.98
C LEU A 108 17.47 -0.05 -1.45
N GLU A 109 17.38 -0.87 -2.50
CA GLU A 109 18.52 -1.56 -3.13
C GLU A 109 19.26 -2.51 -2.17
N ALA A 110 18.54 -3.05 -1.16
CA ALA A 110 19.04 -4.09 -0.28
C ALA A 110 19.14 -5.47 -0.97
N GLY A 111 18.43 -5.62 -2.09
CA GLY A 111 18.54 -6.78 -2.97
C GLY A 111 17.50 -7.87 -2.74
N MET A 112 17.51 -8.84 -3.66
CA MET A 112 16.53 -9.92 -3.72
C MET A 112 16.58 -10.86 -2.52
N GLU A 113 17.77 -11.21 -2.06
CA GLU A 113 17.95 -12.14 -0.93
C GLU A 113 17.45 -11.53 0.39
N ASP A 114 17.65 -10.21 0.59
CA ASP A 114 17.08 -9.49 1.73
C ASP A 114 15.55 -9.48 1.64
N ALA A 115 14.99 -9.23 0.45
CA ALA A 115 13.54 -9.25 0.25
C ALA A 115 12.91 -10.60 0.59
N LEU A 116 13.52 -11.70 0.17
CA LEU A 116 13.04 -13.06 0.46
C LEU A 116 13.20 -13.41 1.94
N THR A 117 14.33 -13.07 2.55
CA THR A 117 14.57 -13.28 3.98
C THR A 117 13.55 -12.57 4.84
N ARG A 118 13.20 -11.31 4.48
CA ARG A 118 12.15 -10.55 5.16
C ARG A 118 10.77 -11.15 4.95
N ALA A 119 10.46 -11.61 3.74
CA ALA A 119 9.19 -12.27 3.46
C ALA A 119 8.97 -13.45 4.40
N ASP A 120 9.95 -14.33 4.49
CA ASP A 120 9.90 -15.51 5.37
C ASP A 120 9.75 -15.10 6.84
N ALA A 121 10.58 -14.18 7.33
CA ALA A 121 10.54 -13.73 8.72
C ALA A 121 9.20 -13.05 9.08
N TYR A 122 8.62 -12.25 8.18
CA TYR A 122 7.35 -11.57 8.43
C TYR A 122 6.16 -12.53 8.45
N ILE A 123 6.18 -13.56 7.59
CA ILE A 123 5.18 -14.63 7.61
C ILE A 123 5.28 -15.43 8.91
N GLU A 124 6.49 -15.80 9.33
CA GLU A 124 6.73 -16.48 10.63
C GLU A 124 6.26 -15.60 11.81
N ALA A 125 6.39 -14.29 11.71
CA ALA A 125 5.90 -13.36 12.73
C ALA A 125 4.36 -13.21 12.72
N GLY A 126 3.66 -13.78 11.73
CA GLY A 126 2.20 -13.80 11.64
C GLY A 126 1.60 -12.84 10.62
N ALA A 127 2.38 -12.27 9.70
CA ALA A 127 1.81 -11.53 8.58
C ALA A 127 0.91 -12.43 7.72
N ASP A 128 -0.28 -11.96 7.40
CA ASP A 128 -1.28 -12.69 6.61
C ASP A 128 -1.02 -12.57 5.10
N GLY A 129 -0.17 -11.66 4.70
CA GLY A 129 0.21 -11.44 3.30
C GLY A 129 1.47 -10.60 3.17
N ILE A 130 2.06 -10.65 1.99
CA ILE A 130 3.26 -9.88 1.63
C ILE A 130 2.94 -8.92 0.49
N MET A 131 3.43 -7.70 0.59
CA MET A 131 3.45 -6.75 -0.53
C MET A 131 4.90 -6.52 -0.93
N ILE A 132 5.23 -6.85 -2.18
CA ILE A 132 6.54 -6.54 -2.77
C ILE A 132 6.43 -5.33 -3.70
N HIS A 133 7.40 -4.43 -3.65
CA HIS A 133 7.38 -3.19 -4.41
C HIS A 133 8.71 -2.95 -5.11
N SER A 134 8.66 -2.37 -6.32
CA SER A 134 9.83 -1.94 -7.09
C SER A 134 9.55 -0.58 -7.74
N ARG A 135 10.61 0.23 -7.89
CA ARG A 135 10.56 1.52 -8.61
C ARG A 135 10.99 1.41 -10.07
N HIS A 136 11.54 0.28 -10.47
CA HIS A 136 12.01 0.06 -11.83
C HIS A 136 10.83 -0.06 -12.81
N LYS A 137 11.03 0.42 -14.04
CA LYS A 137 10.04 0.25 -15.11
C LYS A 137 10.03 -1.16 -15.67
N ASP A 138 11.17 -1.83 -15.61
CA ASP A 138 11.31 -3.24 -15.97
C ASP A 138 10.71 -4.09 -14.84
N PRO A 139 9.80 -5.04 -15.11
CA PRO A 139 9.18 -5.89 -14.09
C PRO A 139 10.09 -7.04 -13.62
N GLY A 140 11.33 -7.14 -14.09
CA GLY A 140 12.23 -8.27 -13.86
C GLY A 140 12.43 -8.61 -12.39
N GLU A 141 12.58 -7.61 -11.52
CA GLU A 141 12.72 -7.83 -10.07
C GLU A 141 11.47 -8.47 -9.46
N ILE A 142 10.28 -8.03 -9.86
CA ILE A 142 9.02 -8.59 -9.36
C ILE A 142 8.82 -10.00 -9.88
N ILE A 143 9.12 -10.25 -11.16
CA ILE A 143 9.04 -11.59 -11.77
C ILE A 143 10.01 -12.55 -11.05
N GLU A 144 11.24 -12.12 -10.79
CA GLU A 144 12.24 -12.91 -10.08
C GLU A 144 11.81 -13.21 -8.63
N PHE A 145 11.34 -12.19 -7.91
CA PHE A 145 10.80 -12.36 -6.57
C PHE A 145 9.67 -13.40 -6.56
N MET A 146 8.67 -13.22 -7.41
CA MET A 146 7.53 -14.14 -7.48
C MET A 146 7.96 -15.57 -7.80
N LYS A 147 8.89 -15.77 -8.74
CA LYS A 147 9.40 -17.08 -9.07
C LYS A 147 10.10 -17.76 -7.90
N LYS A 148 10.95 -17.03 -7.17
CA LYS A 148 11.69 -17.57 -6.02
C LYS A 148 10.75 -17.80 -4.83
N PHE A 149 9.92 -16.84 -4.51
CA PHE A 149 8.99 -16.92 -3.39
C PHE A 149 7.97 -18.05 -3.59
N ARG A 150 7.34 -18.17 -4.76
CA ARG A 150 6.37 -19.22 -5.06
C ARG A 150 6.97 -20.62 -5.19
N ALA A 151 8.28 -20.73 -5.30
CA ALA A 151 8.96 -22.03 -5.23
C ALA A 151 8.90 -22.65 -3.83
N VAL A 152 8.82 -21.82 -2.78
CA VAL A 152 8.80 -22.25 -1.36
C VAL A 152 7.46 -22.01 -0.69
N ASP A 153 6.80 -20.89 -0.95
CA ASP A 153 5.48 -20.56 -0.40
C ASP A 153 4.43 -20.45 -1.53
N LYS A 154 3.41 -21.29 -1.47
CA LYS A 154 2.31 -21.34 -2.45
C LYS A 154 1.00 -20.74 -1.96
N HIS A 155 0.93 -20.36 -0.69
CA HIS A 155 -0.33 -20.07 0.00
C HIS A 155 -0.44 -18.61 0.46
N THR A 156 0.63 -18.01 0.94
CA THR A 156 0.61 -16.65 1.45
C THR A 156 0.18 -15.66 0.35
N PRO A 157 -0.86 -14.85 0.58
CA PRO A 157 -1.27 -13.83 -0.37
C PRO A 157 -0.15 -12.85 -0.69
N VAL A 158 0.04 -12.57 -1.99
CA VAL A 158 0.98 -11.55 -2.46
C VAL A 158 0.25 -10.40 -3.13
N VAL A 159 0.62 -9.20 -2.73
CA VAL A 159 0.10 -7.94 -3.24
C VAL A 159 1.19 -7.23 -4.05
N VAL A 160 0.82 -6.69 -5.20
CA VAL A 160 1.70 -5.82 -6.02
C VAL A 160 1.03 -4.50 -6.35
N VAL A 161 1.86 -3.46 -6.54
CA VAL A 161 1.40 -2.11 -6.93
C VAL A 161 2.20 -1.68 -8.17
N PRO A 162 1.79 -2.07 -9.40
CA PRO A 162 2.57 -1.89 -10.62
C PRO A 162 2.52 -0.45 -11.16
N THR A 163 2.81 0.55 -10.32
CA THR A 163 2.80 1.95 -10.75
C THR A 163 3.95 2.25 -11.72
N SER A 164 5.13 1.69 -11.49
CA SER A 164 6.32 1.88 -12.34
C SER A 164 6.41 0.84 -13.46
N PHE A 165 6.12 -0.43 -13.16
CA PHE A 165 6.18 -1.58 -14.08
C PHE A 165 4.79 -1.95 -14.63
N ASN A 166 4.08 -0.95 -15.16
CA ASN A 166 2.68 -1.06 -15.60
C ASN A 166 2.47 -1.71 -16.97
N THR A 167 3.47 -2.41 -17.47
CA THR A 167 3.41 -3.19 -18.71
C THR A 167 2.87 -4.61 -18.51
N VAL A 168 2.83 -5.09 -17.25
CA VAL A 168 2.36 -6.43 -16.90
C VAL A 168 0.84 -6.37 -16.64
N THR A 169 0.10 -7.26 -17.30
CA THR A 169 -1.36 -7.35 -17.12
C THR A 169 -1.76 -8.07 -15.82
N VAL A 170 -3.01 -7.91 -15.40
CA VAL A 170 -3.55 -8.62 -14.23
C VAL A 170 -3.49 -10.13 -14.42
N GLU A 171 -3.80 -10.61 -15.63
CA GLU A 171 -3.77 -12.04 -15.97
C GLU A 171 -2.33 -12.62 -15.94
N GLU A 172 -1.33 -11.82 -16.28
CA GLU A 172 0.07 -12.22 -16.15
C GLU A 172 0.49 -12.29 -14.69
N PHE A 173 0.08 -11.32 -13.84
CA PHE A 173 0.29 -11.38 -12.41
C PHE A 173 -0.39 -12.58 -11.76
N GLU A 174 -1.62 -12.89 -12.14
CA GLU A 174 -2.34 -14.08 -11.66
C GLU A 174 -1.57 -15.37 -11.96
N LYS A 175 -1.06 -15.52 -13.20
CA LYS A 175 -0.22 -16.68 -13.60
C LYS A 175 1.08 -16.79 -12.80
N MET A 176 1.63 -15.68 -12.33
CA MET A 176 2.80 -15.64 -11.44
C MET A 176 2.45 -15.95 -9.98
N GLY A 177 1.16 -16.07 -9.65
CA GLY A 177 0.69 -16.34 -8.30
C GLY A 177 0.50 -15.09 -7.43
N VAL A 178 0.38 -13.91 -8.03
CA VAL A 178 -0.07 -12.70 -7.34
C VAL A 178 -1.56 -12.80 -7.06
N ASN A 179 -1.99 -12.37 -5.88
CA ASN A 179 -3.38 -12.45 -5.45
C ASN A 179 -4.12 -11.12 -5.54
N ILE A 180 -3.41 -10.01 -5.34
CA ILE A 180 -3.99 -8.66 -5.34
C ILE A 180 -3.10 -7.72 -6.15
N VAL A 181 -3.70 -7.02 -7.12
CA VAL A 181 -3.05 -5.97 -7.92
C VAL A 181 -3.70 -4.64 -7.59
N ILE A 182 -2.94 -3.70 -7.03
CA ILE A 182 -3.43 -2.37 -6.66
C ILE A 182 -3.07 -1.36 -7.74
N THR A 183 -4.08 -0.75 -8.36
CA THR A 183 -3.90 0.37 -9.28
C THR A 183 -3.92 1.68 -8.48
N ALA A 184 -2.74 2.16 -8.09
CA ALA A 184 -2.59 3.31 -7.21
C ALA A 184 -2.60 4.65 -7.97
N ASN A 185 -3.26 5.65 -7.36
CA ASN A 185 -3.22 7.07 -7.76
C ASN A 185 -3.79 7.44 -9.14
N HIS A 186 -4.17 6.50 -10.00
CA HIS A 186 -4.58 6.82 -11.37
C HIS A 186 -5.83 7.72 -11.40
N MET A 187 -6.81 7.46 -10.53
CA MET A 187 -8.03 8.28 -10.47
C MET A 187 -7.72 9.71 -10.00
N LEU A 188 -6.92 9.87 -8.95
CA LEU A 188 -6.51 11.19 -8.47
C LEU A 188 -5.67 11.95 -9.52
N ARG A 189 -4.73 11.25 -10.17
CA ARG A 189 -3.87 11.83 -11.22
C ARG A 189 -4.66 12.24 -12.45
N ALA A 190 -5.78 11.59 -12.74
CA ALA A 190 -6.68 11.97 -13.82
C ALA A 190 -7.61 13.12 -13.39
N ALA A 191 -8.19 13.06 -12.20
CA ALA A 191 -9.15 14.03 -11.71
C ALA A 191 -8.52 15.42 -11.46
N TYR A 192 -7.32 15.47 -10.88
CA TYR A 192 -6.68 16.73 -10.51
C TYR A 192 -6.46 17.67 -11.70
N PRO A 193 -5.82 17.28 -12.81
CA PRO A 193 -5.63 18.15 -13.97
C PRO A 193 -6.95 18.50 -14.65
N ALA A 194 -7.94 17.61 -14.67
CA ALA A 194 -9.26 17.90 -15.22
C ALA A 194 -9.95 19.01 -14.41
N MET A 195 -10.02 18.88 -13.09
CA MET A 195 -10.58 19.93 -12.21
C MET A 195 -9.82 21.26 -12.33
N LEU A 196 -8.50 21.23 -12.46
CA LEU A 196 -7.68 22.41 -12.62
C LEU A 196 -8.00 23.14 -13.95
N ASN A 197 -8.20 22.40 -15.04
CA ASN A 197 -8.56 22.96 -16.34
C ASN A 197 -9.95 23.65 -16.29
N VAL A 198 -10.94 22.99 -15.68
CA VAL A 198 -12.26 23.60 -15.44
C VAL A 198 -12.14 24.89 -14.63
N ALA A 199 -11.40 24.88 -13.52
CA ALA A 199 -11.21 26.06 -12.70
C ALA A 199 -10.54 27.22 -13.46
N LYS A 200 -9.53 26.93 -14.28
CA LYS A 200 -8.87 27.93 -15.14
C LYS A 200 -9.85 28.52 -16.16
N SER A 201 -10.60 27.66 -16.84
CA SER A 201 -11.59 28.11 -17.83
C SER A 201 -12.61 29.06 -17.22
N VAL A 202 -13.14 28.73 -16.04
CA VAL A 202 -14.10 29.60 -15.32
C VAL A 202 -13.46 30.92 -14.93
N LEU A 203 -12.23 30.93 -14.44
CA LEU A 203 -11.53 32.18 -14.06
C LEU A 203 -11.21 33.06 -15.26
N GLU A 204 -10.81 32.49 -16.37
CA GLU A 204 -10.45 33.23 -17.60
C GLU A 204 -11.68 33.85 -18.28
N ASN A 205 -12.80 33.14 -18.26
CA ASN A 205 -14.02 33.58 -18.96
C ASN A 205 -15.03 34.31 -18.04
N GLY A 206 -14.82 34.27 -16.73
CA GLY A 206 -15.75 34.84 -15.74
C GLY A 206 -17.11 34.13 -15.67
N ARG A 207 -17.22 32.93 -16.26
CA ARG A 207 -18.43 32.09 -16.30
C ARG A 207 -18.07 30.62 -16.59
N SER A 208 -19.02 29.70 -16.40
CA SER A 208 -18.82 28.26 -16.58
C SER A 208 -19.07 27.73 -18.00
N LEU A 209 -19.64 28.52 -18.90
CA LEU A 209 -20.11 28.06 -20.22
C LEU A 209 -19.03 27.33 -21.01
N GLU A 210 -17.82 27.86 -21.02
CA GLU A 210 -16.68 27.29 -21.76
C GLU A 210 -16.11 26.04 -21.11
N ALA A 211 -16.41 25.79 -19.84
CA ALA A 211 -16.01 24.60 -19.09
C ALA A 211 -17.04 23.45 -19.15
N GLU A 212 -18.26 23.69 -19.57
CA GLU A 212 -19.33 22.68 -19.63
C GLU A 212 -18.98 21.42 -20.42
N PRO A 213 -18.24 21.47 -21.57
CA PRO A 213 -17.84 20.27 -22.29
C PRO A 213 -16.93 19.31 -21.48
N ASP A 214 -16.23 19.84 -20.48
CA ASP A 214 -15.33 19.08 -19.62
C ASP A 214 -16.03 18.56 -18.35
N CYS A 215 -17.31 18.88 -18.16
CA CYS A 215 -18.10 18.51 -17.00
C CYS A 215 -19.10 17.39 -17.34
N MET A 216 -19.41 16.58 -16.35
CA MET A 216 -20.53 15.65 -16.46
C MET A 216 -21.86 16.40 -16.50
N SER A 217 -22.77 15.92 -17.33
CA SER A 217 -24.16 16.42 -17.38
C SER A 217 -24.97 16.00 -16.15
#